data_366047bd4932ab32fef420ceba4078f0
#
_entry.id   366047bd4932ab32fef420ceba4078f0
#
_cell.length_a   1.000
_cell.length_b   1.000
_cell.length_c   1.000
_cell.angle_alpha   90.00
_cell.angle_beta   90.00
_cell.angle_gamma   90.00
#
_symmetry.space_group_name_H-M   'P 1'
#
loop_
_entity.id
_entity.type
_entity.pdbx_description
1 polymer ?
#
loop_
_entity_poly.entity_id
_entity_poly.type
_entity_poly.pdbx_seq_one_letter_code
_entity_poly.pdbx_strand_id
1 'polypeptide(L)'
;MKKNQCLTVILALVMMLSCFGVNVSAAEECLGAEETISVVRATGKFDMEVRANRTVKAGSSFPLEVGEVVTIKATYSPFSASVDFGLIAPDGLFYGLNTTTGSFDRSIEVTQRGHYYLAVRNNSSQTISVSGYVNY
;
A
#
# COMPACT_ATOMS: atom_id res chain seq x y z
N MET A 1 -4.14 10.27 61.62
CA MET A 1 -5.14 11.15 61.02
C MET A 1 -4.64 11.92 59.87
N LYS A 2 -3.47 12.44 59.97
CA LYS A 2 -2.93 13.21 58.85
C LYS A 2 -2.69 12.36 57.63
N LYS A 3 -2.39 11.13 57.83
CA LYS A 3 -2.17 10.23 56.72
C LYS A 3 -3.41 10.06 55.86
N ASN A 4 -4.55 10.03 56.50
CA ASN A 4 -5.77 9.81 55.77
C ASN A 4 -6.11 11.02 54.90
N GLN A 5 -5.79 12.19 55.40
CA GLN A 5 -6.04 13.39 54.62
C GLN A 5 -5.14 13.46 53.40
N CYS A 6 -3.89 13.08 53.57
CA CYS A 6 -2.99 13.08 52.45
C CYS A 6 -3.42 12.08 51.40
N LEU A 7 -3.89 10.95 51.84
CA LEU A 7 -4.34 9.92 50.91
C LEU A 7 -5.55 10.39 50.13
N THR A 8 -6.44 11.08 50.79
CA THR A 8 -7.61 11.61 50.13
C THR A 8 -7.26 12.63 49.06
N VAL A 9 -6.31 13.47 49.36
CA VAL A 9 -5.87 14.47 48.39
C VAL A 9 -5.23 13.82 47.16
N ILE A 10 -4.43 12.84 47.41
CA ILE A 10 -3.76 12.15 46.32
C ILE A 10 -4.78 11.46 45.42
N LEU A 11 -5.78 10.88 46.04
CA LEU A 11 -6.82 10.21 45.28
C LEU A 11 -7.58 11.19 44.42
N ALA A 12 -7.89 12.33 44.97
CA ALA A 12 -8.57 13.34 44.19
C ALA A 12 -7.77 13.83 43.02
N LEU A 13 -6.47 13.97 43.23
CA LEU A 13 -5.61 14.41 42.17
C LEU A 13 -5.53 13.38 41.06
N VAL A 14 -5.46 12.12 41.41
CA VAL A 14 -5.42 11.08 40.44
C VAL A 14 -6.70 11.05 39.62
N MET A 15 -7.81 11.29 40.23
CA MET A 15 -9.06 11.33 39.52
C MET A 15 -9.12 12.47 38.52
N MET A 16 -8.59 13.59 38.88
CA MET A 16 -8.56 14.70 37.95
C MET A 16 -7.70 14.41 36.73
N LEU A 17 -6.61 13.78 36.94
CA LEU A 17 -5.77 13.40 35.87
C LEU A 17 -6.45 12.38 34.93
N SER A 18 -7.22 11.55 35.50
CA SER A 18 -7.96 10.60 34.71
C SER A 18 -8.96 11.30 33.79
N CYS A 19 -9.58 12.31 34.28
CA CYS A 19 -10.52 13.05 33.47
C CYS A 19 -9.85 13.73 32.30
N PHE A 20 -8.70 14.28 32.52
CA PHE A 20 -7.99 14.87 31.43
C PHE A 20 -7.51 13.83 30.41
N GLY A 21 -7.16 12.72 30.91
CA GLY A 21 -6.73 11.66 30.03
C GLY A 21 -7.81 11.20 29.09
N VAL A 22 -9.01 11.23 29.57
CA VAL A 22 -10.12 10.85 28.75
C VAL A 22 -10.36 11.83 27.63
N ASN A 23 -10.18 13.09 27.94
CA ASN A 23 -10.37 14.04 26.94
C ASN A 23 -9.48 13.91 25.80
N VAL A 24 -8.45 13.49 26.14
CA VAL A 24 -7.55 13.41 25.17
C VAL A 24 -7.97 12.58 24.09
N SER A 25 -8.62 12.05 24.40
CA SER A 25 -8.72 11.31 23.45
C SER A 25 -9.52 11.51 22.51
N ALA A 26 -9.80 12.10 22.86
CA ALA A 26 -10.28 12.07 22.10
C ALA A 26 -9.96 12.09 21.01
N ALA A 27 -9.82 12.44 21.26
CA ALA A 27 -9.51 12.39 20.46
C ALA A 27 -9.35 11.72 19.67
N GLU A 28 -9.62 11.71 19.95
CA GLU A 28 -9.36 11.26 19.30
C GLU A 28 -9.70 10.77 18.53
N GLU A 29 -10.10 11.00 18.64
CA GLU A 29 -10.22 10.65 17.96
C GLU A 29 -10.23 10.37 17.17
N CYS A 30 -10.27 10.56 17.33
CA CYS A 30 -10.14 10.31 16.53
C CYS A 30 -10.12 10.11 15.69
N LEU A 31 -10.25 10.30 15.78
CA LEU A 31 -10.06 10.18 14.89
C LEU A 31 -10.00 9.78 14.08
N GLY A 32 -10.09 9.91 14.18
CA GLY A 32 -9.87 9.61 13.34
C GLY A 32 -9.96 9.43 12.56
N ALA A 33 -9.88 9.71 12.56
CA ALA A 33 -9.75 9.65 11.69
C ALA A 33 -9.78 9.23 10.88
N GLU A 34 -9.98 9.07 10.95
CA GLU A 34 -9.93 8.63 10.15
C GLU A 34 -9.86 8.66 9.26
N GLU A 35 -9.71 9.01 9.22
CA GLU A 35 -9.49 9.14 8.33
C GLU A 35 -9.50 8.61 7.51
N THR A 36 -9.62 8.34 7.56
CA THR A 36 -9.60 7.83 6.83
C THR A 36 -9.72 7.97 5.90
N ILE A 37 -9.83 8.31 5.79
CA ILE A 37 -9.79 8.58 4.92
C ILE A 37 -9.18 8.56 3.98
N SER A 38 -8.75 8.91 4.27
CA SER A 38 -7.85 8.93 3.52
C SER A 38 -7.84 8.02 2.47
N VAL A 39 -8.65 7.79 2.01
CA VAL A 39 -8.69 6.95 0.94
C VAL A 39 -8.39 7.72 -0.28
N VAL A 40 -7.30 8.37 -0.21
CA VAL A 40 -6.84 9.02 -1.38
C VAL A 40 -6.19 7.96 -2.21
N ARG A 41 -6.89 7.48 -3.14
CA ARG A 41 -6.33 6.54 -4.08
C ARG A 41 -5.55 7.31 -5.12
N ALA A 42 -4.32 6.94 -5.28
CA ALA A 42 -3.48 7.53 -6.31
C ALA A 42 -3.56 6.68 -7.58
N THR A 43 -3.50 7.34 -8.71
CA THR A 43 -3.46 6.69 -10.01
C THR A 43 -2.19 7.11 -10.70
N GLY A 44 -1.36 6.13 -11.05
CA GLY A 44 -0.14 6.38 -11.79
C GLY A 44 -0.23 5.80 -13.19
N LYS A 45 0.06 6.62 -14.19
CA LYS A 45 0.22 6.14 -15.56
C LYS A 45 1.64 5.63 -15.70
N PHE A 46 1.81 4.54 -16.43
CA PHE A 46 3.14 4.04 -16.74
C PHE A 46 3.25 3.61 -18.20
N ASP A 47 4.44 3.79 -18.73
CA ASP A 47 4.85 3.31 -20.05
C ASP A 47 6.24 2.75 -19.89
N MET A 48 6.46 1.54 -20.36
CA MET A 48 7.79 0.96 -20.29
C MET A 48 8.02 -0.05 -21.39
N GLU A 49 9.29 -0.21 -21.72
CA GLU A 49 9.72 -1.21 -22.68
C GLU A 49 10.48 -2.27 -21.92
N VAL A 50 10.11 -3.52 -22.09
CA VAL A 50 10.72 -4.64 -21.37
C VAL A 50 11.33 -5.61 -22.37
N ARG A 51 12.63 -5.75 -22.31
CA ARG A 51 13.35 -6.66 -23.21
C ARG A 51 13.02 -8.11 -22.89
N ALA A 52 13.33 -8.96 -23.84
CA ALA A 52 13.09 -10.38 -23.71
C ALA A 52 13.69 -10.94 -22.42
N ASN A 53 12.90 -11.73 -21.72
CA ASN A 53 13.31 -12.43 -20.49
C ASN A 53 13.86 -11.50 -19.41
N ARG A 54 13.32 -10.30 -19.30
CA ARG A 54 13.73 -9.31 -18.30
C ARG A 54 12.56 -8.84 -17.46
N THR A 55 12.92 -8.34 -16.28
CA THR A 55 11.97 -7.69 -15.38
C THR A 55 12.37 -6.23 -15.25
N VAL A 56 11.42 -5.34 -15.39
CA VAL A 56 11.62 -3.91 -15.23
C VAL A 56 10.70 -3.42 -14.13
N LYS A 57 11.24 -2.64 -13.21
CA LYS A 57 10.42 -2.00 -12.18
C LYS A 57 10.33 -0.51 -12.43
N ALA A 58 9.24 0.09 -11.99
CA ALA A 58 9.04 1.52 -12.08
C ALA A 58 10.07 2.27 -11.23
N GLY A 59 10.32 3.52 -11.58
CA GLY A 59 11.34 4.30 -10.90
C GLY A 59 10.93 4.80 -9.52
N SER A 60 9.65 4.83 -9.22
CA SER A 60 9.17 5.31 -7.93
C SER A 60 8.37 4.24 -7.20
N SER A 61 8.45 4.26 -5.90
CA SER A 61 7.69 3.37 -5.04
C SER A 61 6.49 4.10 -4.44
N PHE A 62 5.57 3.34 -3.89
CA PHE A 62 4.42 3.88 -3.18
C PHE A 62 4.17 3.07 -1.91
N PRO A 63 3.74 3.73 -0.83
CA PRO A 63 3.52 3.06 0.44
C PRO A 63 2.17 2.36 0.46
N LEU A 64 2.13 1.17 1.04
CA LEU A 64 0.89 0.41 1.22
C LEU A 64 0.84 -0.18 2.63
N GLU A 65 -0.38 -0.30 3.15
CA GLU A 65 -0.66 -0.98 4.41
C GLU A 65 -1.19 -2.38 4.12
N VAL A 66 -1.15 -3.23 5.12
CA VAL A 66 -1.68 -4.58 5.00
C VAL A 66 -3.16 -4.55 4.64
N GLY A 67 -3.53 -5.32 3.64
CA GLY A 67 -4.91 -5.40 3.18
C GLY A 67 -5.28 -4.41 2.09
N GLU A 68 -4.40 -3.50 1.74
CA GLU A 68 -4.68 -2.59 0.63
C GLU A 68 -4.60 -3.33 -0.69
N VAL A 69 -5.35 -2.84 -1.66
CA VAL A 69 -5.50 -3.49 -2.96
C VAL A 69 -4.96 -2.58 -4.04
N VAL A 70 -4.05 -3.11 -4.84
CA VAL A 70 -3.49 -2.41 -5.99
C VAL A 70 -4.11 -3.00 -7.25
N THR A 71 -4.73 -2.15 -8.07
CA THR A 71 -5.30 -2.55 -9.34
C THR A 71 -4.39 -2.10 -10.47
N ILE A 72 -4.02 -3.02 -11.34
CA ILE A 72 -3.17 -2.75 -12.49
C ILE A 72 -3.99 -2.99 -13.75
N LYS A 73 -4.08 -1.98 -14.59
CA LYS A 73 -4.73 -2.08 -15.90
C LYS A 73 -3.71 -1.71 -16.95
N ALA A 74 -3.40 -2.65 -17.82
CA ALA A 74 -2.35 -2.45 -18.82
C ALA A 74 -2.66 -3.17 -20.12
N THR A 75 -2.02 -2.70 -21.17
CA THR A 75 -1.98 -3.37 -22.47
C THR A 75 -0.54 -3.46 -22.91
N TYR A 76 -0.22 -4.43 -23.73
CA TYR A 76 1.12 -4.58 -24.23
C TYR A 76 1.15 -5.16 -25.65
N SER A 77 2.26 -4.97 -26.31
CA SER A 77 2.48 -5.43 -27.68
C SER A 77 3.88 -6.05 -27.78
N PRO A 78 4.02 -7.20 -28.42
CA PRO A 78 3.01 -8.01 -29.09
C PRO A 78 2.09 -8.71 -28.08
N PHE A 79 0.81 -8.77 -28.37
CA PHE A 79 -0.16 -9.26 -27.38
C PHE A 79 -0.14 -10.78 -27.19
N SER A 80 0.60 -11.51 -27.96
CA SER A 80 0.78 -12.96 -27.75
C SER A 80 1.88 -13.28 -26.74
N ALA A 81 2.62 -12.28 -26.29
CA ALA A 81 3.72 -12.49 -25.37
C ALA A 81 3.20 -12.90 -23.98
N SER A 82 3.97 -13.73 -23.28
CA SER A 82 3.69 -14.06 -21.89
C SER A 82 4.33 -13.02 -20.99
N VAL A 83 3.52 -12.35 -20.18
CA VAL A 83 3.97 -11.23 -19.37
C VAL A 83 3.38 -11.37 -17.96
N ASP A 84 4.19 -11.07 -16.95
CA ASP A 84 3.74 -11.01 -15.58
C ASP A 84 3.68 -9.56 -15.14
N PHE A 85 2.55 -9.15 -14.61
CA PHE A 85 2.36 -7.85 -13.98
C PHE A 85 2.26 -8.02 -12.48
N GLY A 86 2.94 -7.18 -11.74
CA GLY A 86 2.90 -7.30 -10.29
C GLY A 86 3.65 -6.21 -9.56
N LEU A 87 4.03 -6.55 -8.35
CA LEU A 87 4.67 -5.62 -7.42
C LEU A 87 5.96 -6.24 -6.88
N ILE A 88 6.96 -5.39 -6.70
CA ILE A 88 8.12 -5.77 -5.89
C ILE A 88 7.84 -5.27 -4.49
N ALA A 89 7.78 -6.19 -3.56
CA ALA A 89 7.42 -5.94 -2.18
C ALA A 89 8.62 -5.46 -1.35
N PRO A 90 8.40 -5.01 -0.11
CA PRO A 90 9.50 -4.57 0.75
C PRO A 90 10.56 -5.64 1.01
N ASP A 91 10.20 -6.92 0.86
CA ASP A 91 11.15 -8.04 0.99
C ASP A 91 12.04 -8.20 -0.26
N GLY A 92 11.82 -7.40 -1.29
CA GLY A 92 12.59 -7.47 -2.53
C GLY A 92 12.09 -8.51 -3.53
N LEU A 93 11.04 -9.24 -3.20
CA LEU A 93 10.52 -10.28 -4.09
C LEU A 93 9.45 -9.73 -5.02
N PHE A 94 9.36 -10.35 -6.19
CA PHE A 94 8.35 -9.99 -7.18
C PHE A 94 7.12 -10.89 -7.04
N TYR A 95 5.98 -10.27 -6.81
CA TYR A 95 4.69 -10.95 -6.74
C TYR A 95 3.87 -10.51 -7.93
N GLY A 96 3.75 -11.39 -8.90
CA GLY A 96 3.10 -11.06 -10.16
C GLY A 96 2.13 -12.13 -10.62
N LEU A 97 1.25 -11.72 -11.52
CA LEU A 97 0.26 -12.56 -12.16
C LEU A 97 0.51 -12.57 -13.65
N ASN A 98 0.38 -13.75 -14.24
CA ASN A 98 0.69 -13.94 -15.66
C ASN A 98 -0.50 -13.61 -16.55
N THR A 99 -0.22 -13.11 -17.72
CA THR A 99 -1.18 -12.94 -18.82
C THR A 99 -0.53 -13.24 -20.16
N THR A 100 -1.34 -13.72 -21.11
CA THR A 100 -0.91 -14.01 -22.45
C THR A 100 -1.87 -13.46 -23.50
N THR A 101 -2.72 -12.52 -23.12
CA THR A 101 -3.82 -12.02 -23.95
C THR A 101 -3.59 -10.62 -24.50
N GLY A 102 -2.47 -9.99 -24.19
CA GLY A 102 -2.20 -8.61 -24.61
C GLY A 102 -2.74 -7.57 -23.66
N SER A 103 -3.47 -7.96 -22.65
CA SER A 103 -4.02 -7.03 -21.66
C SER A 103 -3.98 -7.64 -20.27
N PHE A 104 -4.02 -6.76 -19.28
CA PHE A 104 -4.04 -7.15 -17.87
C PHE A 104 -4.97 -6.21 -17.13
N ASP A 105 -5.90 -6.77 -16.38
CA ASP A 105 -6.83 -6.00 -15.55
C ASP A 105 -7.11 -6.83 -14.30
N ARG A 106 -6.25 -6.68 -13.31
CA ARG A 106 -6.36 -7.45 -12.07
C ARG A 106 -5.91 -6.64 -10.88
N SER A 107 -6.34 -7.11 -9.72
CA SER A 107 -6.00 -6.50 -8.44
C SER A 107 -5.15 -7.46 -7.61
N ILE A 108 -4.23 -6.89 -6.84
CA ILE A 108 -3.35 -7.62 -5.94
C ILE A 108 -3.55 -7.03 -4.55
N GLU A 109 -3.89 -7.88 -3.60
CA GLU A 109 -3.98 -7.46 -2.20
C GLU A 109 -2.62 -7.68 -1.54
N VAL A 110 -2.14 -6.69 -0.80
CA VAL A 110 -0.83 -6.79 -0.16
C VAL A 110 -0.96 -7.30 1.27
N THR A 111 0.01 -8.09 1.69
CA THR A 111 0.03 -8.72 3.00
C THR A 111 1.13 -8.17 3.90
N GLN A 112 1.93 -7.26 3.40
CA GLN A 112 2.99 -6.62 4.16
C GLN A 112 2.87 -5.12 4.03
N ARG A 113 3.17 -4.41 5.10
CA ARG A 113 3.26 -2.97 5.09
C ARG A 113 4.63 -2.56 4.54
N GLY A 114 4.66 -1.54 3.73
CA GLY A 114 5.92 -0.96 3.26
C GLY A 114 5.80 -0.33 1.88
N HIS A 115 6.95 -0.11 1.26
CA HIS A 115 7.03 0.50 -0.06
C HIS A 115 7.08 -0.57 -1.14
N TYR A 116 6.27 -0.38 -2.16
CA TYR A 116 6.14 -1.30 -3.27
C TYR A 116 6.49 -0.60 -4.58
N TYR A 117 7.00 -1.37 -5.53
CA TYR A 117 7.23 -0.89 -6.89
C TYR A 117 6.36 -1.68 -7.86
N LEU A 118 5.78 -1.00 -8.83
CA LEU A 118 5.17 -1.68 -9.96
C LEU A 118 6.29 -2.34 -10.76
N ALA A 119 6.09 -3.56 -11.18
CA ALA A 119 7.07 -4.28 -12.00
C ALA A 119 6.38 -5.13 -13.05
N VAL A 120 7.07 -5.29 -14.17
CA VAL A 120 6.60 -6.09 -15.31
C VAL A 120 7.71 -7.03 -15.71
N ARG A 121 7.39 -8.32 -15.83
CA ARG A 121 8.32 -9.33 -16.28
C ARG A 121 7.90 -9.85 -17.63
N ASN A 122 8.81 -9.77 -18.58
CA ASN A 122 8.60 -10.31 -19.92
C ASN A 122 9.18 -11.72 -19.99
N ASN A 123 8.32 -12.71 -20.17
CA ASN A 123 8.71 -14.10 -20.26
C ASN A 123 8.84 -14.55 -21.72
N SER A 124 8.80 -13.63 -22.67
CA SER A 124 8.89 -13.95 -24.08
C SER A 124 10.28 -13.69 -24.64
N SER A 125 10.50 -14.12 -25.86
CA SER A 125 11.76 -13.93 -26.57
C SER A 125 11.80 -12.62 -27.35
N GLN A 126 10.80 -11.78 -27.21
CA GLN A 126 10.69 -10.49 -27.92
C GLN A 126 10.60 -9.37 -26.92
N THR A 127 11.07 -8.19 -27.31
CA THR A 127 10.85 -6.98 -26.52
C THR A 127 9.38 -6.60 -26.59
N ILE A 128 8.80 -6.20 -25.46
CA ILE A 128 7.42 -5.78 -25.39
C ILE A 128 7.34 -4.31 -25.01
N SER A 129 6.31 -3.64 -25.50
CA SER A 129 5.96 -2.30 -25.08
C SER A 129 4.70 -2.39 -24.22
N VAL A 130 4.74 -1.81 -23.04
CA VAL A 130 3.67 -1.90 -22.06
C VAL A 130 3.22 -0.51 -21.67
N SER A 131 1.92 -0.30 -21.61
CA SER A 131 1.36 0.95 -21.10
C SER A 131 0.12 0.67 -20.28
N GLY A 132 -0.13 1.51 -19.28
CA GLY A 132 -1.29 1.33 -18.45
C GLY A 132 -1.32 2.25 -17.25
N TYR A 133 -2.13 1.82 -16.29
CA TYR A 133 -2.36 2.57 -15.04
C TYR A 133 -2.26 1.63 -13.86
N VAL A 134 -1.75 2.16 -12.76
CA VAL A 134 -1.77 1.48 -11.47
C VAL A 134 -2.56 2.36 -10.50
N ASN A 135 -3.50 1.76 -9.79
CA ASN A 135 -4.31 2.44 -8.78
C ASN A 135 -4.03 1.83 -7.42
N TYR A 136 -3.76 2.68 -6.43
CA TYR A 136 -3.46 2.26 -5.06
C TYR A 136 -3.91 3.28 -4.04
#